data_3319d12661c445b15ae696fd24fc92fd
#
_entry.id   3319d12661c445b15ae696fd24fc92fd
#
_cell.length_a   1.000
_cell.length_b   1.000
_cell.length_c   1.000
_cell.angle_alpha   90.00
_cell.angle_beta   90.00
_cell.angle_gamma   90.00
#
_symmetry.space_group_name_H-M   'P 1'
#
loop_
_entity.id
_entity.type
_entity.pdbx_description
1 polymer ?
#
loop_
_entity_poly.entity_id
_entity_poly.type
_entity_poly.pdbx_seq_one_letter_code
_entity_poly.pdbx_strand_id
1 'polypeptide(L)'
;MATILVVEDDRNMRLLTAARLGDLYTVVTACDGVEAMETLHKGGVDMIVADIMMPRMDGYELLKTVRDEGYTTPFLLLTAKESLDDKQHGFSLGTDDYMTKPFSSDELLWRVAALLRRSNIAQSKKIVIGDVTVDSEKYAVYTGSE
;
A
#
# COMPACT_ATOMS: atom_id res chain seq x y z
N MET A 1 -6.33 -9.75 10.02
CA MET A 1 -6.50 -9.47 8.57
C MET A 1 -5.91 -8.10 8.28
N ALA A 2 -5.09 -8.01 7.26
CA ALA A 2 -4.47 -6.73 6.91
C ALA A 2 -5.51 -5.73 6.42
N THR A 3 -5.28 -4.45 6.71
CA THR A 3 -6.15 -3.36 6.29
C THR A 3 -5.49 -2.57 5.18
N ILE A 4 -6.18 -2.45 4.06
CA ILE A 4 -5.69 -1.75 2.87
C ILE A 4 -6.51 -0.49 2.65
N LEU A 5 -5.82 0.64 2.50
CA LEU A 5 -6.45 1.90 2.16
C LEU A 5 -6.41 2.07 0.64
N VAL A 6 -7.57 2.12 0.02
CA VAL A 6 -7.71 2.34 -1.42
C VAL A 6 -8.09 3.80 -1.66
N VAL A 7 -7.26 4.50 -2.40
CA VAL A 7 -7.44 5.92 -2.68
C VAL A 7 -7.69 6.10 -4.17
N GLU A 8 -8.91 6.48 -4.52
CA GLU A 8 -9.35 6.56 -5.90
C GLU A 8 -10.54 7.51 -5.99
N ASP A 9 -10.45 8.54 -6.85
CA ASP A 9 -11.52 9.52 -6.97
C ASP A 9 -12.70 9.01 -7.80
N ASP A 10 -12.46 8.12 -8.77
CA ASP A 10 -13.52 7.55 -9.57
C ASP A 10 -14.29 6.54 -8.71
N ARG A 11 -15.56 6.82 -8.48
CA ARG A 11 -16.38 6.00 -7.60
C ARG A 11 -16.46 4.55 -8.05
N ASN A 12 -16.66 4.31 -9.35
CA ASN A 12 -16.81 2.95 -9.87
C ASN A 12 -15.51 2.17 -9.72
N MET A 13 -14.37 2.79 -10.04
CA MET A 13 -13.07 2.15 -9.88
C MET A 13 -12.76 1.89 -8.40
N ARG A 14 -13.12 2.85 -7.54
CA ARG A 14 -12.90 2.70 -6.10
C ARG A 14 -13.67 1.51 -5.55
N LEU A 15 -14.95 1.40 -5.91
CA LEU A 15 -15.80 0.29 -5.46
C LEU A 15 -15.31 -1.04 -6.03
N LEU A 16 -14.92 -1.05 -7.29
CA LEU A 16 -14.44 -2.28 -7.94
C LEU A 16 -13.14 -2.76 -7.29
N THR A 17 -12.18 -1.87 -7.08
CA THR A 17 -10.92 -2.22 -6.45
C THR A 17 -11.15 -2.71 -5.02
N ALA A 18 -12.00 -2.01 -4.28
CA ALA A 18 -12.32 -2.41 -2.91
C ALA A 18 -12.98 -3.79 -2.87
N ALA A 19 -13.86 -4.08 -3.81
CA ALA A 19 -14.52 -5.39 -3.85
C ALA A 19 -13.52 -6.51 -4.13
N ARG A 20 -12.57 -6.27 -5.03
CA ARG A 20 -11.55 -7.27 -5.36
C ARG A 20 -10.67 -7.59 -4.16
N LEU A 21 -10.28 -6.58 -3.41
CA LEU A 21 -9.42 -6.77 -2.25
C LEU A 21 -10.20 -7.23 -1.03
N GLY A 22 -11.47 -6.93 -0.97
CA GLY A 22 -12.30 -7.18 0.21
C GLY A 22 -12.52 -8.65 0.55
N ASP A 23 -12.29 -9.55 -0.41
CA ASP A 23 -12.40 -10.99 -0.14
C ASP A 23 -11.26 -11.50 0.73
N LEU A 24 -10.10 -10.82 0.68
CA LEU A 24 -8.89 -11.28 1.38
C LEU A 24 -8.42 -10.31 2.46
N TYR A 25 -8.86 -9.07 2.42
CA TYR A 25 -8.37 -8.02 3.32
C TYR A 25 -9.50 -7.14 3.81
N THR A 26 -9.25 -6.43 4.91
CA THR A 26 -10.14 -5.34 5.32
C THR A 26 -9.79 -4.14 4.45
N VAL A 27 -10.80 -3.51 3.85
CA VAL A 27 -10.57 -2.38 2.96
C VAL A 27 -11.25 -1.14 3.50
N VAL A 28 -10.49 -0.04 3.55
CA VAL A 28 -11.04 1.30 3.80
C VAL A 28 -10.76 2.12 2.56
N THR A 29 -11.62 3.07 2.25
CA THR A 29 -11.51 3.83 1.02
C THR A 29 -11.41 5.32 1.28
N ALA A 30 -10.79 6.04 0.34
CA ALA A 30 -10.72 7.49 0.36
C ALA A 30 -10.86 7.97 -1.09
N CYS A 31 -11.45 9.14 -1.27
CA CYS A 31 -11.69 9.66 -2.62
C CYS A 31 -10.58 10.61 -3.09
N ASP A 32 -9.66 11.00 -2.22
CA ASP A 32 -8.50 11.82 -2.59
C ASP A 32 -7.44 11.71 -1.49
N GLY A 33 -6.30 12.37 -1.74
CA GLY A 33 -5.18 12.29 -0.82
C GLY A 33 -5.44 12.94 0.53
N VAL A 34 -6.28 13.98 0.58
CA VAL A 34 -6.60 14.64 1.85
C VAL A 34 -7.36 13.69 2.76
N GLU A 35 -8.39 13.05 2.22
CA GLU A 35 -9.16 12.06 2.98
C GLU A 35 -8.29 10.87 3.36
N ALA A 36 -7.38 10.46 2.46
CA ALA A 36 -6.45 9.37 2.74
C ALA A 36 -5.57 9.68 3.94
N MET A 37 -5.04 10.89 4.02
CA MET A 37 -4.20 11.27 5.16
C MET A 37 -4.99 11.28 6.47
N GLU A 38 -6.24 11.72 6.44
CA GLU A 38 -7.09 11.65 7.63
C GLU A 38 -7.26 10.21 8.10
N THR A 39 -7.48 9.29 7.16
CA THR A 39 -7.62 7.88 7.50
C THR A 39 -6.31 7.30 8.03
N LEU A 40 -5.20 7.67 7.41
CA LEU A 40 -3.89 7.18 7.83
C LEU A 40 -3.55 7.62 9.24
N HIS A 41 -3.90 8.86 9.60
CA HIS A 41 -3.65 9.39 10.94
C HIS A 41 -4.44 8.67 12.02
N LYS A 42 -5.55 8.05 11.66
CA LYS A 42 -6.33 7.25 12.64
C LYS A 42 -5.63 5.94 12.99
N GLY A 43 -4.67 5.53 12.19
CA GLY A 43 -3.91 4.31 12.43
C GLY A 43 -4.56 3.06 11.87
N GLY A 44 -3.82 1.97 11.91
CA GLY A 44 -4.34 0.66 11.51
C GLY A 44 -4.26 0.34 10.02
N VAL A 45 -3.63 1.21 9.22
CA VAL A 45 -3.48 0.95 7.78
C VAL A 45 -2.19 0.19 7.54
N ASP A 46 -2.30 -0.95 6.87
CA ASP A 46 -1.16 -1.82 6.60
C ASP A 46 -0.57 -1.62 5.20
N MET A 47 -1.34 -1.04 4.29
CA MET A 47 -0.90 -0.81 2.91
C MET A 47 -1.79 0.24 2.26
N ILE A 48 -1.21 1.01 1.33
CA ILE A 48 -1.94 2.03 0.57
C ILE A 48 -1.88 1.65 -0.91
N VAL A 49 -3.04 1.69 -1.57
CA VAL A 49 -3.15 1.53 -3.03
C VAL A 49 -3.80 2.81 -3.53
N ALA A 50 -3.09 3.61 -4.29
CA ALA A 50 -3.55 4.93 -4.68
C ALA A 50 -3.39 5.21 -6.16
N ASP A 51 -4.41 5.82 -6.76
CA ASP A 51 -4.31 6.33 -8.11
C ASP A 51 -3.52 7.64 -8.12
N ILE A 52 -2.85 7.92 -9.21
CA ILE A 52 -2.09 9.17 -9.34
C ILE A 52 -3.01 10.35 -9.61
N MET A 53 -3.98 10.18 -10.52
CA MET A 53 -4.83 11.28 -10.97
C MET A 53 -6.02 11.48 -10.04
N MET A 54 -5.89 12.41 -9.10
CA MET A 54 -6.94 12.73 -8.15
C MET A 54 -6.99 14.24 -7.88
N PRO A 55 -8.17 14.80 -7.55
CA PRO A 55 -8.25 16.21 -7.19
C PRO A 55 -7.67 16.46 -5.80
N ARG A 56 -7.42 17.71 -5.50
CA ARG A 56 -6.91 18.24 -4.23
C ARG A 56 -5.49 17.79 -3.90
N MET A 57 -5.25 16.49 -3.82
CA MET A 57 -3.93 15.93 -3.57
C MET A 57 -3.82 14.67 -4.43
N ASP A 58 -2.96 14.69 -5.44
CA ASP A 58 -2.78 13.53 -6.33
C ASP A 58 -1.94 12.44 -5.66
N GLY A 59 -1.77 11.32 -6.35
CA GLY A 59 -1.07 10.16 -5.79
C GLY A 59 0.39 10.43 -5.46
N TYR A 60 1.07 11.24 -6.26
CA TYR A 60 2.47 11.60 -6.00
C TYR A 60 2.59 12.48 -4.76
N GLU A 61 1.70 13.46 -4.63
CA GLU A 61 1.68 14.32 -3.46
C GLU A 61 1.35 13.54 -2.20
N LEU A 62 0.40 12.62 -2.31
CA LEU A 62 0.05 11.75 -1.19
C LEU A 62 1.25 10.91 -0.76
N LEU A 63 1.93 10.28 -1.72
CA LEU A 63 3.10 9.46 -1.43
C LEU A 63 4.18 10.28 -0.73
N LYS A 64 4.48 11.46 -1.26
CA LYS A 64 5.49 12.33 -0.66
C LYS A 64 5.10 12.70 0.77
N THR A 65 3.85 13.07 0.99
CA THR A 65 3.36 13.47 2.32
C THR A 65 3.47 12.30 3.31
N VAL A 66 3.08 11.11 2.87
CA VAL A 66 3.16 9.90 3.71
C VAL A 66 4.61 9.64 4.13
N ARG A 67 5.55 9.73 3.20
CA ARG A 67 6.97 9.50 3.51
C ARG A 67 7.56 10.62 4.35
N ASP A 68 7.21 11.87 4.07
CA ASP A 68 7.70 13.01 4.84
C ASP A 68 7.24 12.95 6.30
N GLU A 69 6.08 12.37 6.56
CA GLU A 69 5.58 12.19 7.92
C GLU A 69 6.15 10.97 8.63
N GLY A 70 7.05 10.25 7.97
CA GLY A 70 7.75 9.13 8.61
C GLY A 70 7.07 7.78 8.46
N TYR A 71 5.97 7.68 7.73
CA TYR A 71 5.33 6.40 7.52
C TYR A 71 6.12 5.58 6.52
N THR A 72 6.31 4.30 6.84
CA THR A 72 6.95 3.34 5.91
C THR A 72 5.94 2.36 5.34
N THR A 73 4.66 2.68 5.49
CA THR A 73 3.55 1.85 4.99
C THR A 73 3.76 1.52 3.51
N PRO A 74 3.66 0.24 3.12
CA PRO A 74 3.79 -0.14 1.70
C PRO A 74 2.83 0.66 0.83
N PHE A 75 3.31 1.10 -0.32
CA PHE A 75 2.56 2.01 -1.19
C PHE A 75 2.62 1.48 -2.63
N LEU A 76 1.46 1.26 -3.23
CA LEU A 76 1.33 0.84 -4.61
C LEU A 76 0.63 1.96 -5.39
N LEU A 77 1.34 2.54 -6.35
CA LEU A 77 0.76 3.57 -7.23
C LEU A 77 0.10 2.92 -8.43
N LEU A 78 -1.12 3.35 -8.74
CA LEU A 78 -1.87 2.92 -9.92
C LEU A 78 -1.98 4.09 -10.88
N THR A 79 -1.73 3.85 -12.16
CA THR A 79 -1.77 4.95 -13.13
C THR A 79 -2.00 4.45 -14.55
N ALA A 80 -2.54 5.34 -15.39
CA ALA A 80 -2.57 5.10 -16.84
C ALA A 80 -1.24 5.45 -17.50
N LYS A 81 -0.29 6.02 -16.75
CA LYS A 81 0.99 6.49 -17.31
C LYS A 81 2.02 5.38 -17.29
N GLU A 82 2.66 5.16 -18.44
CA GLU A 82 3.61 4.07 -18.57
C GLU A 82 5.04 4.53 -18.85
N SER A 83 5.29 5.84 -18.94
CA SER A 83 6.63 6.30 -19.31
C SER A 83 7.65 5.95 -18.23
N LEU A 84 8.88 5.73 -18.64
CA LEU A 84 9.97 5.46 -17.72
C LEU A 84 10.17 6.62 -16.74
N ASP A 85 10.02 7.86 -17.23
CA ASP A 85 10.19 9.04 -16.40
C ASP A 85 9.14 9.08 -15.29
N ASP A 86 7.88 8.74 -15.60
CA ASP A 86 6.82 8.70 -14.59
C ASP A 86 7.12 7.64 -13.53
N LYS A 87 7.59 6.47 -13.95
CA LYS A 87 7.95 5.40 -13.01
C LYS A 87 9.12 5.80 -12.14
N GLN A 88 10.14 6.42 -12.72
CA GLN A 88 11.28 6.90 -11.95
C GLN A 88 10.86 7.94 -10.92
N HIS A 89 9.95 8.83 -11.30
CA HIS A 89 9.44 9.84 -10.38
C HIS A 89 8.75 9.18 -9.18
N GLY A 90 7.87 8.21 -9.43
CA GLY A 90 7.18 7.49 -8.36
C GLY A 90 8.16 6.80 -7.42
N PHE A 91 9.14 6.08 -7.97
CA PHE A 91 10.12 5.38 -7.15
C PHE A 91 11.03 6.34 -6.40
N SER A 92 11.36 7.50 -6.99
CA SER A 92 12.18 8.49 -6.30
C SER A 92 11.45 9.11 -5.11
N LEU A 93 10.12 9.11 -5.12
CA LEU A 93 9.32 9.59 -3.99
C LEU A 93 9.09 8.51 -2.93
N GLY A 94 9.49 7.27 -3.20
CA GLY A 94 9.43 6.21 -2.21
C GLY A 94 8.25 5.24 -2.34
N THR A 95 7.71 5.08 -3.56
CA THR A 95 6.72 4.01 -3.75
C THR A 95 7.40 2.66 -3.75
N ASP A 96 6.69 1.64 -3.27
CA ASP A 96 7.23 0.29 -3.23
C ASP A 96 6.96 -0.47 -4.53
N ASP A 97 5.95 -0.06 -5.28
CA ASP A 97 5.62 -0.67 -6.56
C ASP A 97 4.78 0.30 -7.38
N TYR A 98 4.55 -0.05 -8.63
CA TYR A 98 3.92 0.83 -9.60
C TYR A 98 3.18 -0.06 -10.60
N MET A 99 1.89 0.16 -10.76
CA MET A 99 1.10 -0.69 -11.65
C MET A 99 0.34 0.17 -12.65
N THR A 100 0.37 -0.25 -13.92
CA THR A 100 -0.24 0.50 -15.00
C THR A 100 -1.64 -0.02 -15.31
N LYS A 101 -2.59 0.88 -15.49
CA LYS A 101 -3.94 0.54 -15.93
C LYS A 101 -3.95 0.35 -17.43
N PRO A 102 -4.76 -0.56 -17.95
CA PRO A 102 -5.61 -1.49 -17.23
C PRO A 102 -4.81 -2.66 -16.64
N PHE A 103 -5.25 -3.17 -15.53
CA PHE A 103 -4.59 -4.32 -14.89
C PHE A 103 -5.64 -5.38 -14.57
N SER A 104 -5.19 -6.63 -14.45
CA SER A 104 -6.08 -7.71 -14.05
C SER A 104 -6.23 -7.75 -12.54
N SER A 105 -7.32 -8.37 -12.09
CA SER A 105 -7.51 -8.60 -10.66
C SER A 105 -6.40 -9.43 -10.08
N ASP A 106 -5.93 -10.42 -10.83
CA ASP A 106 -4.85 -11.29 -10.38
C ASP A 106 -3.56 -10.50 -10.17
N GLU A 107 -3.22 -9.60 -11.09
CA GLU A 107 -2.02 -8.79 -10.95
C GLU A 107 -2.09 -7.92 -9.69
N LEU A 108 -3.24 -7.28 -9.46
CA LEU A 108 -3.44 -6.46 -8.27
C LEU A 108 -3.23 -7.29 -7.00
N LEU A 109 -3.86 -8.46 -6.93
CA LEU A 109 -3.75 -9.32 -5.76
C LEU A 109 -2.33 -9.82 -5.53
N TRP A 110 -1.61 -10.17 -6.58
CA TRP A 110 -0.22 -10.62 -6.47
C TRP A 110 0.69 -9.53 -5.93
N ARG A 111 0.55 -8.30 -6.44
CA ARG A 111 1.39 -7.19 -6.00
C ARG A 111 1.09 -6.80 -4.57
N VAL A 112 -0.17 -6.77 -4.20
CA VAL A 112 -0.58 -6.48 -2.82
C VAL A 112 -0.01 -7.53 -1.87
N ALA A 113 -0.17 -8.80 -2.20
CA ALA A 113 0.35 -9.88 -1.36
C ALA A 113 1.87 -9.81 -1.22
N ALA A 114 2.56 -9.52 -2.31
CA ALA A 114 4.02 -9.42 -2.29
C ALA A 114 4.50 -8.26 -1.42
N LEU A 115 3.84 -7.11 -1.49
CA LEU A 115 4.23 -5.95 -0.70
C LEU A 115 3.97 -6.17 0.78
N LEU A 116 2.84 -6.78 1.12
CA LEU A 116 2.53 -7.11 2.52
C LEU A 116 3.53 -8.11 3.08
N ARG A 117 3.90 -9.11 2.29
CA ARG A 117 4.87 -10.12 2.72
C ARG A 117 6.23 -9.49 2.98
N ARG A 118 6.70 -8.60 2.10
CA ARG A 118 7.99 -7.93 2.29
C ARG A 118 7.99 -7.07 3.54
N SER A 119 6.89 -6.35 3.78
CA SER A 119 6.77 -5.52 4.97
C SER A 119 6.80 -6.36 6.24
N ASN A 120 6.10 -7.49 6.26
CA ASN A 120 6.09 -8.38 7.41
C ASN A 120 7.46 -8.98 7.68
N ILE A 121 8.19 -9.36 6.63
CA ILE A 121 9.53 -9.90 6.77
C ILE A 121 10.47 -8.84 7.34
N ALA A 122 10.38 -7.61 6.86
CA ALA A 122 11.22 -6.51 7.36
C ALA A 122 10.94 -6.25 8.84
N GLN A 123 9.68 -6.23 9.24
CA GLN A 123 9.29 -6.04 10.62
C GLN A 123 9.79 -7.18 11.52
N SER A 124 9.67 -8.41 11.04
CA SER A 124 10.15 -9.57 11.78
C SER A 124 11.65 -9.51 12.00
N LYS A 125 12.40 -9.13 10.98
CA LYS A 125 13.85 -8.97 11.09
C LYS A 125 14.23 -7.87 12.07
N LYS A 126 13.49 -6.76 12.06
CA LYS A 126 13.71 -5.70 13.03
C LYS A 126 13.51 -6.18 14.46
N ILE A 127 12.45 -6.91 14.68
CA ILE A 127 12.14 -7.42 16.00
C ILE A 127 13.23 -8.35 16.50
N VAL A 128 13.68 -9.25 15.66
CA VAL A 128 14.73 -10.20 16.02
C VAL A 128 16.04 -9.48 16.34
N ILE A 129 16.39 -8.49 15.57
CA ILE A 129 17.62 -7.75 15.77
C ILE A 129 17.54 -6.88 17.02
N GLY A 130 16.42 -6.22 17.21
CA GLY A 130 16.24 -5.28 18.30
C GLY A 130 15.91 -5.90 19.63
N ASP A 131 15.30 -7.10 19.61
CA ASP A 131 14.89 -7.79 20.83
C ASP A 131 15.18 -9.25 20.68
N VAL A 132 16.29 -9.62 21.13
CA VAL A 132 16.82 -10.96 20.98
C VAL A 132 15.93 -12.03 21.53
N THR A 133 15.07 -11.69 22.42
CA THR A 133 14.25 -12.68 23.08
C THR A 133 13.01 -13.04 22.31
N VAL A 134 12.73 -12.47 21.25
CA VAL A 134 11.53 -12.78 20.55
C VAL A 134 11.58 -14.13 19.97
N ASP A 135 10.67 -14.88 20.33
CA ASP A 135 10.53 -16.05 19.80
C ASP A 135 9.66 -16.22 18.69
N SER A 136 9.66 -16.26 18.04
CA SER A 136 8.89 -16.33 17.23
C SER A 136 8.72 -17.33 16.45
N GLU A 137 8.70 -17.93 16.64
CA GLU A 137 8.61 -18.46 15.86
C GLU A 137 7.99 -18.76 15.31
N LYS A 138 7.57 -18.72 15.48
CA LYS A 138 6.98 -18.68 14.76
C LYS A 138 7.11 -18.33 13.74
N TYR A 139 7.57 -18.12 14.10
CA TYR A 139 7.82 -17.64 13.08
C TYR A 139 7.91 -18.04 12.33
N ALA A 140 8.25 -18.42 12.50
CA ALA A 140 8.48 -18.46 11.70
C ALA A 140 7.94 -18.62 11.12
N VAL A 141 7.60 -18.56 11.72
CA VAL A 141 7.29 -18.37 11.23
C VAL A 141 6.54 -18.17 10.79
N TYR A 142 6.13 -18.00 11.21
CA TYR A 142 5.78 -17.45 10.81
C TYR A 142 5.27 -17.55 10.17
N THR A 143 5.19 -17.60 10.55
CA THR A 143 5.03 -17.39 9.98
C THR A 143 4.47 -17.49 9.44
N GLY A 144 4.53 -17.65 9.78
CA GLY A 144 4.25 -17.57 9.32
C GLY A 144 3.75 -17.64 9.07
N SER A 145 3.51 -17.67 9.62
CA SER A 145 3.39 -17.52 9.42
C SER A 145 3.13 -17.50 9.27
N GLU A 146 2.99 -17.42 9.88
CA GLU A 146 3.27 -17.12 9.69
C GLU A 146 3.34 -17.18 9.40
#